data_760ad074810a45d4533fbea4cc24c738
#
_entry.id   760ad074810a45d4533fbea4cc24c738
#
_cell.length_a   1.000
_cell.length_b   1.000
_cell.length_c   1.000
_cell.angle_alpha   90.00
_cell.angle_beta   90.00
_cell.angle_gamma   90.00
#
_symmetry.space_group_name_H-M   'P 1'
#
loop_
_entity.id
_entity.type
_entity.pdbx_description
1 polymer ?
#
loop_
_entity_poly.entity_id
_entity_poly.type
_entity_poly.pdbx_seq_one_letter_code
_entity_poly.pdbx_strand_id
1 'polypeptide(L)'
;MTKKLLEIKNLTQYFGSSKEPVKAVDGISFDIYEGETLGLVGESGCGKSTTGRSIIRLYDITDGQIIFNGKDVHSSKSANEMKQFNRQMQMIFQDPYASLNPRMKAGEIISEGFDIHGLYKNKKERREKVESLLEAVGLNREHANRYAHEFSGGQRQRIGIARALSLNPSFIIADEPISALDVSIQAQVVNLLKQLQKEFNLTYLFIAHDLSMVKYISDRIAVMYRGKIVEIGLADDIYHSPVHPYTKSLLSAIPLPDPLSESQRTRISYVHEDLDESASFYEVADKHFVYGTAASVKKWQNA
;
A
#
# COMPACT_ATOMS: atom_id res chain seq x y z
N MET A 1 16.90 9.92 -14.34
CA MET A 1 15.49 9.49 -14.28
C MET A 1 15.43 8.27 -13.40
N THR A 2 14.64 8.27 -12.35
CA THR A 2 14.42 7.09 -11.51
C THR A 2 13.68 6.02 -12.34
N LYS A 3 14.12 4.77 -12.23
CA LYS A 3 13.57 3.64 -13.00
C LYS A 3 12.16 3.29 -12.47
N LYS A 4 11.21 3.10 -13.38
CA LYS A 4 9.89 2.57 -13.01
C LYS A 4 10.01 1.09 -12.62
N LEU A 5 9.56 0.77 -11.41
CA LEU A 5 9.51 -0.61 -10.92
C LEU A 5 8.15 -1.25 -11.23
N LEU A 6 7.07 -0.49 -11.02
CA LEU A 6 5.69 -0.92 -11.27
C LEU A 6 4.99 0.11 -12.15
N GLU A 7 4.29 -0.37 -13.20
CA GLU A 7 3.42 0.44 -14.04
C GLU A 7 2.03 -0.18 -14.05
N ILE A 8 1.04 0.59 -13.66
CA ILE A 8 -0.37 0.22 -13.72
C ILE A 8 -1.00 0.98 -14.87
N LYS A 9 -1.65 0.26 -15.81
CA LYS A 9 -2.28 0.83 -17.00
C LYS A 9 -3.73 0.39 -17.10
N ASN A 10 -4.65 1.32 -16.92
CA ASN A 10 -6.10 1.13 -17.01
C ASN A 10 -6.61 -0.08 -16.20
N LEU A 11 -6.02 -0.31 -15.02
CA LEU A 11 -6.39 -1.44 -14.18
C LEU A 11 -7.87 -1.36 -13.81
N THR A 12 -8.57 -2.42 -14.13
CA THR A 12 -10.00 -2.60 -13.87
C THR A 12 -10.22 -3.90 -13.11
N GLN A 13 -10.92 -3.82 -11.99
CA GLN A 13 -11.31 -4.98 -11.19
C GLN A 13 -12.77 -4.88 -10.77
N TYR A 14 -13.60 -5.73 -11.36
CA TYR A 14 -15.01 -5.81 -11.08
C TYR A 14 -15.35 -7.13 -10.40
N PHE A 15 -16.33 -7.09 -9.50
CA PHE A 15 -16.87 -8.27 -8.82
C PHE A 15 -18.38 -8.40 -9.05
N GLY A 16 -18.89 -9.61 -8.92
CA GLY A 16 -20.31 -9.90 -9.06
C GLY A 16 -20.73 -10.31 -10.46
N SER A 17 -22.00 -10.14 -10.79
CA SER A 17 -22.53 -10.54 -12.09
C SER A 17 -22.22 -9.52 -13.20
N SER A 18 -22.15 -9.99 -14.44
CA SER A 18 -21.93 -9.11 -15.61
C SER A 18 -23.05 -8.07 -15.83
N LYS A 19 -24.24 -8.27 -15.22
CA LYS A 19 -25.36 -7.32 -15.36
C LYS A 19 -25.25 -6.13 -14.40
N GLU A 20 -24.74 -6.36 -13.18
CA GLU A 20 -24.56 -5.32 -12.16
C GLU A 20 -23.22 -5.53 -11.43
N PRO A 21 -22.09 -5.25 -12.06
CA PRO A 21 -20.80 -5.44 -11.46
C PRO A 21 -20.50 -4.37 -10.39
N VAL A 22 -19.91 -4.78 -9.27
CA VAL A 22 -19.30 -3.86 -8.32
C VAL A 22 -17.95 -3.44 -8.89
N LYS A 23 -17.84 -2.18 -9.31
CA LYS A 23 -16.62 -1.59 -9.85
C LYS A 23 -15.65 -1.20 -8.73
N ALA A 24 -14.94 -2.18 -8.19
CA ALA A 24 -14.03 -1.95 -7.08
C ALA A 24 -12.80 -1.13 -7.50
N VAL A 25 -12.29 -1.35 -8.73
CA VAL A 25 -11.25 -0.55 -9.38
C VAL A 25 -11.71 -0.30 -10.80
N ASP A 26 -11.70 0.97 -11.25
CA ASP A 26 -12.32 1.38 -12.52
C ASP A 26 -11.35 2.22 -13.37
N GLY A 27 -10.46 1.54 -14.08
CA GLY A 27 -9.56 2.13 -15.08
C GLY A 27 -8.45 3.01 -14.49
N ILE A 28 -7.83 2.62 -13.37
CA ILE A 28 -6.76 3.40 -12.75
C ILE A 28 -5.41 3.19 -13.45
N SER A 29 -4.62 4.27 -13.51
CA SER A 29 -3.26 4.25 -14.05
C SER A 29 -2.33 5.06 -13.17
N PHE A 30 -1.18 4.48 -12.82
CA PHE A 30 -0.10 5.14 -12.07
C PHE A 30 1.20 4.33 -12.15
N ASP A 31 2.31 4.99 -11.82
CA ASP A 31 3.63 4.36 -11.77
C ASP A 31 4.21 4.43 -10.36
N ILE A 32 5.04 3.46 -9.99
CA ILE A 32 5.87 3.48 -8.78
C ILE A 32 7.32 3.30 -9.21
N TYR A 33 8.20 4.15 -8.68
CA TYR A 33 9.63 4.15 -9.00
C TYR A 33 10.44 3.36 -7.99
N GLU A 34 11.62 2.86 -8.40
CA GLU A 34 12.52 2.12 -7.49
C GLU A 34 12.93 2.98 -6.28
N GLY A 35 12.79 2.43 -5.08
CA GLY A 35 13.08 3.10 -3.81
C GLY A 35 12.01 4.08 -3.33
N GLU A 36 10.92 4.27 -4.10
CA GLU A 36 9.81 5.17 -3.76
C GLU A 36 8.82 4.51 -2.77
N THR A 37 8.22 5.33 -1.93
CA THR A 37 6.96 5.00 -1.25
C THR A 37 5.83 5.79 -1.89
N LEU A 38 4.93 5.10 -2.61
CA LEU A 38 3.66 5.67 -3.06
C LEU A 38 2.57 5.38 -2.02
N GLY A 39 1.99 6.42 -1.44
CA GLY A 39 0.82 6.32 -0.57
C GLY A 39 -0.47 6.20 -1.40
N LEU A 40 -1.33 5.24 -1.08
CA LEU A 40 -2.67 5.12 -1.68
C LEU A 40 -3.71 5.32 -0.58
N VAL A 41 -4.43 6.44 -0.65
CA VAL A 41 -5.37 6.87 0.40
C VAL A 41 -6.78 7.02 -0.12
N GLY A 42 -7.76 6.98 0.79
CA GLY A 42 -9.18 7.16 0.51
C GLY A 42 -10.04 6.49 1.57
N GLU A 43 -11.34 6.70 1.52
CA GLU A 43 -12.30 6.08 2.45
C GLU A 43 -12.32 4.56 2.36
N SER A 44 -12.85 3.91 3.41
CA SER A 44 -13.04 2.46 3.42
C SER A 44 -13.94 2.03 2.25
N GLY A 45 -13.57 0.94 1.57
CA GLY A 45 -14.34 0.42 0.43
C GLY A 45 -14.10 1.13 -0.90
N CYS A 46 -13.24 2.16 -1.01
CA CYS A 46 -12.99 2.85 -2.28
C CYS A 46 -12.13 2.05 -3.29
N GLY A 47 -11.59 0.86 -2.93
CA GLY A 47 -10.86 -0.02 -3.84
C GLY A 47 -9.35 -0.20 -3.54
N LYS A 48 -8.78 0.44 -2.53
CA LYS A 48 -7.33 0.41 -2.20
C LYS A 48 -6.77 -1.01 -2.02
N SER A 49 -7.34 -1.77 -1.09
CA SER A 49 -6.92 -3.16 -0.83
C SER A 49 -7.15 -4.06 -2.05
N THR A 50 -8.22 -3.82 -2.81
CA THR A 50 -8.46 -4.51 -4.08
C THR A 50 -7.35 -4.24 -5.07
N THR A 51 -6.92 -2.98 -5.22
CA THR A 51 -5.77 -2.60 -6.05
C THR A 51 -4.51 -3.35 -5.63
N GLY A 52 -4.16 -3.33 -4.34
CA GLY A 52 -2.99 -4.06 -3.84
C GLY A 52 -3.05 -5.56 -4.11
N ARG A 53 -4.19 -6.19 -3.87
CA ARG A 53 -4.40 -7.63 -4.10
C ARG A 53 -4.39 -8.01 -5.59
N SER A 54 -4.86 -7.14 -6.47
CA SER A 54 -4.75 -7.32 -7.92
C SER A 54 -3.30 -7.25 -8.38
N ILE A 55 -2.48 -6.35 -7.82
CA ILE A 55 -1.07 -6.20 -8.16
C ILE A 55 -0.28 -7.48 -7.87
N ILE A 56 -0.48 -8.11 -6.72
CA ILE A 56 0.18 -9.37 -6.35
C ILE A 56 -0.55 -10.62 -6.89
N ARG A 57 -1.54 -10.41 -7.76
CA ARG A 57 -2.29 -11.49 -8.41
C ARG A 57 -3.04 -12.42 -7.45
N LEU A 58 -3.58 -11.89 -6.35
CA LEU A 58 -4.59 -12.59 -5.54
C LEU A 58 -5.98 -12.56 -6.21
N TYR A 59 -6.18 -11.61 -7.13
CA TYR A 59 -7.34 -11.55 -8.02
C TYR A 59 -6.87 -11.54 -9.47
N ASP A 60 -7.58 -12.26 -10.34
CA ASP A 60 -7.45 -12.07 -11.78
C ASP A 60 -8.15 -10.76 -12.17
N ILE A 61 -7.42 -9.87 -12.83
CA ILE A 61 -7.94 -8.55 -13.21
C ILE A 61 -9.01 -8.69 -14.31
N THR A 62 -9.98 -7.77 -14.29
CA THR A 62 -11.03 -7.73 -15.31
C THR A 62 -10.47 -7.18 -16.63
N ASP A 63 -9.66 -6.11 -16.56
CA ASP A 63 -9.00 -5.49 -17.73
C ASP A 63 -7.80 -4.64 -17.29
N GLY A 64 -7.00 -4.22 -18.27
CA GLY A 64 -5.81 -3.41 -18.07
C GLY A 64 -4.52 -4.22 -17.96
N GLN A 65 -3.44 -3.58 -17.49
CA GLN A 65 -2.12 -4.20 -17.39
C GLN A 65 -1.42 -3.82 -16.10
N ILE A 66 -0.69 -4.77 -15.52
CA ILE A 66 0.20 -4.58 -14.38
C ILE A 66 1.60 -5.02 -14.80
N ILE A 67 2.50 -4.06 -15.00
CA ILE A 67 3.86 -4.31 -15.48
C ILE A 67 4.82 -4.13 -14.30
N PHE A 68 5.49 -5.19 -13.90
CA PHE A 68 6.49 -5.19 -12.85
C PHE A 68 7.87 -5.46 -13.43
N ASN A 69 8.81 -4.55 -13.23
CA ASN A 69 10.17 -4.60 -13.78
C ASN A 69 10.17 -4.92 -15.29
N GLY A 70 9.28 -4.28 -16.05
CA GLY A 70 9.14 -4.42 -17.50
C GLY A 70 8.40 -5.69 -17.98
N LYS A 71 7.86 -6.50 -17.07
CA LYS A 71 7.11 -7.72 -17.41
C LYS A 71 5.67 -7.64 -16.90
N ASP A 72 4.72 -7.98 -17.75
CA ASP A 72 3.31 -8.04 -17.38
C ASP A 72 3.07 -9.23 -16.42
N VAL A 73 2.59 -8.91 -15.22
CA VAL A 73 2.36 -9.86 -14.13
C VAL A 73 1.24 -10.83 -14.46
N HIS A 74 0.19 -10.38 -15.18
CA HIS A 74 -1.00 -11.18 -15.48
C HIS A 74 -0.90 -11.97 -16.77
N SER A 75 -0.02 -11.61 -17.70
CA SER A 75 0.20 -12.35 -18.95
C SER A 75 1.02 -13.61 -18.76
N SER A 76 1.81 -13.71 -17.69
CA SER A 76 2.68 -14.86 -17.45
C SER A 76 1.88 -16.11 -17.08
N LYS A 77 2.13 -17.20 -17.84
CA LYS A 77 1.57 -18.54 -17.62
C LYS A 77 2.59 -19.52 -17.02
N SER A 78 3.86 -19.13 -16.96
CA SER A 78 4.94 -19.98 -16.47
C SER A 78 4.96 -20.01 -14.94
N ALA A 79 4.95 -21.22 -14.37
CA ALA A 79 5.08 -21.41 -12.91
C ALA A 79 6.37 -20.79 -12.34
N ASN A 80 7.47 -20.82 -13.12
CA ASN A 80 8.74 -20.22 -12.70
C ASN A 80 8.69 -18.69 -12.65
N GLU A 81 8.05 -18.04 -13.65
CA GLU A 81 7.87 -16.59 -13.65
C GLU A 81 6.94 -16.15 -12.52
N MET A 82 5.85 -16.88 -12.30
CA MET A 82 4.97 -16.65 -11.15
C MET A 82 5.72 -16.74 -9.83
N LYS A 83 6.57 -17.74 -9.68
CA LYS A 83 7.41 -17.90 -8.49
C LYS A 83 8.39 -16.75 -8.31
N GLN A 84 8.92 -16.19 -9.40
CA GLN A 84 9.79 -15.00 -9.36
C GLN A 84 9.02 -13.74 -8.95
N PHE A 85 7.83 -13.50 -9.52
CA PHE A 85 6.98 -12.38 -9.10
C PHE A 85 6.62 -12.47 -7.62
N ASN A 86 6.15 -13.65 -7.16
CA ASN A 86 5.78 -13.86 -5.77
C ASN A 86 6.97 -13.70 -4.81
N ARG A 87 8.20 -13.95 -5.25
CA ARG A 87 9.40 -13.70 -4.46
C ARG A 87 9.73 -12.22 -4.37
N GLN A 88 9.56 -11.47 -5.45
CA GLN A 88 9.94 -10.06 -5.55
C GLN A 88 8.87 -9.10 -5.05
N MET A 89 7.60 -9.52 -5.10
CA MET A 89 6.46 -8.74 -4.62
C MET A 89 5.86 -9.42 -3.40
N GLN A 90 5.85 -8.73 -2.27
CA GLN A 90 5.32 -9.24 -1.01
C GLN A 90 4.25 -8.33 -0.46
N MET A 91 3.42 -8.84 0.47
CA MET A 91 2.36 -8.08 1.10
C MET A 91 2.40 -8.19 2.62
N ILE A 92 2.25 -7.05 3.27
CA ILE A 92 1.97 -6.94 4.69
C ILE A 92 0.46 -6.70 4.81
N PHE A 93 -0.24 -7.61 5.49
CA PHE A 93 -1.70 -7.61 5.59
C PHE A 93 -2.19 -6.71 6.72
N GLN A 94 -3.43 -6.24 6.60
CA GLN A 94 -4.12 -5.34 7.52
C GLN A 94 -4.28 -5.93 8.93
N ASP A 95 -4.70 -7.19 9.02
CA ASP A 95 -4.94 -7.86 10.31
C ASP A 95 -3.77 -8.80 10.67
N PRO A 96 -2.95 -8.42 11.67
CA PRO A 96 -1.85 -9.25 12.12
C PRO A 96 -2.32 -10.53 12.84
N TYR A 97 -3.58 -10.58 13.30
CA TYR A 97 -4.14 -11.78 13.94
C TYR A 97 -4.61 -12.80 12.89
N ALA A 98 -5.31 -12.35 11.86
CA ALA A 98 -5.81 -13.24 10.80
C ALA A 98 -4.69 -13.68 9.84
N SER A 99 -3.62 -12.89 9.69
CA SER A 99 -2.55 -13.16 8.72
C SER A 99 -1.49 -14.16 9.19
N LEU A 100 -1.45 -14.49 10.48
CA LEU A 100 -0.50 -15.43 11.07
C LEU A 100 -1.23 -16.66 11.64
N ASN A 101 -0.76 -17.85 11.29
CA ASN A 101 -1.31 -19.07 11.87
C ASN A 101 -0.95 -19.13 13.38
N PRO A 102 -1.93 -19.09 14.32
CA PRO A 102 -1.65 -19.02 15.75
C PRO A 102 -0.99 -20.29 16.31
N ARG A 103 -1.02 -21.40 15.56
CA ARG A 103 -0.44 -22.70 15.94
C ARG A 103 1.01 -22.86 15.46
N MET A 104 1.52 -21.94 14.66
CA MET A 104 2.89 -21.94 14.19
C MET A 104 3.77 -21.04 15.07
N LYS A 105 5.05 -21.41 15.16
CA LYS A 105 6.08 -20.57 15.79
C LYS A 105 6.48 -19.42 14.86
N ALA A 106 6.91 -18.29 15.43
CA ALA A 106 7.34 -17.13 14.66
C ALA A 106 8.44 -17.48 13.63
N GLY A 107 9.40 -18.33 14.01
CA GLY A 107 10.44 -18.81 13.10
C GLY A 107 9.91 -19.63 11.93
N GLU A 108 8.87 -20.44 12.14
CA GLU A 108 8.23 -21.23 11.09
C GLU A 108 7.48 -20.32 10.12
N ILE A 109 6.72 -19.34 10.65
CA ILE A 109 5.99 -18.35 9.83
C ILE A 109 6.94 -17.55 8.93
N ILE A 110 8.06 -17.05 9.49
CA ILE A 110 9.04 -16.27 8.74
C ILE A 110 9.73 -17.12 7.66
N SER A 111 10.00 -18.39 7.97
CA SER A 111 10.73 -19.27 7.07
C SER A 111 9.86 -20.09 6.12
N GLU A 112 8.54 -19.97 6.15
CA GLU A 112 7.64 -20.72 5.25
C GLU A 112 7.96 -20.47 3.78
N GLY A 113 8.24 -19.22 3.42
CA GLY A 113 8.65 -18.84 2.07
C GLY A 113 9.97 -19.49 1.62
N PHE A 114 10.86 -19.86 2.55
CA PHE A 114 12.13 -20.52 2.20
C PHE A 114 11.89 -21.89 1.56
N ASP A 115 10.93 -22.65 2.07
CA ASP A 115 10.60 -23.97 1.56
C ASP A 115 9.97 -23.88 0.16
N ILE A 116 9.02 -22.98 0.01
CA ILE A 116 8.32 -22.72 -1.27
C ILE A 116 9.32 -22.31 -2.36
N HIS A 117 10.30 -21.47 -2.02
CA HIS A 117 11.27 -20.93 -2.98
C HIS A 117 12.61 -21.71 -3.03
N GLY A 118 12.77 -22.75 -2.19
CA GLY A 118 13.97 -23.57 -2.15
C GLY A 118 15.21 -22.84 -1.63
N LEU A 119 15.02 -21.90 -0.72
CA LEU A 119 16.08 -21.08 -0.10
C LEU A 119 16.54 -21.69 1.23
N TYR A 120 17.78 -21.41 1.62
CA TYR A 120 18.33 -21.75 2.94
C TYR A 120 18.09 -23.22 3.34
N LYS A 121 18.57 -24.16 2.50
CA LYS A 121 18.43 -25.61 2.71
C LYS A 121 19.18 -26.11 3.96
N ASN A 122 20.27 -25.43 4.34
CA ASN A 122 21.02 -25.72 5.55
C ASN A 122 20.25 -25.19 6.77
N LYS A 123 20.01 -26.06 7.76
CA LYS A 123 19.28 -25.71 9.01
C LYS A 123 19.93 -24.56 9.78
N LYS A 124 21.25 -24.47 9.80
CA LYS A 124 21.99 -23.40 10.49
C LYS A 124 21.80 -22.08 9.80
N GLU A 125 22.01 -22.00 8.48
CA GLU A 125 21.78 -20.78 7.68
C GLU A 125 20.32 -20.30 7.77
N ARG A 126 19.36 -21.24 7.70
CA ARG A 126 17.94 -20.94 7.87
C ARG A 126 17.65 -20.28 9.22
N ARG A 127 18.19 -20.85 10.30
CA ARG A 127 18.02 -20.30 11.64
C ARG A 127 18.65 -18.92 11.77
N GLU A 128 19.89 -18.75 11.32
CA GLU A 128 20.60 -17.46 11.34
C GLU A 128 19.84 -16.39 10.56
N LYS A 129 19.27 -16.74 9.39
CA LYS A 129 18.43 -15.81 8.59
C LYS A 129 17.16 -15.41 9.32
N VAL A 130 16.46 -16.37 9.95
CA VAL A 130 15.25 -16.07 10.76
C VAL A 130 15.59 -15.15 11.92
N GLU A 131 16.66 -15.46 12.66
CA GLU A 131 17.12 -14.65 13.79
C GLU A 131 17.49 -13.23 13.36
N SER A 132 18.19 -13.06 12.23
CA SER A 132 18.54 -11.75 11.68
C SER A 132 17.31 -10.94 11.26
N LEU A 133 16.27 -11.60 10.69
CA LEU A 133 15.01 -10.94 10.32
C LEU A 133 14.21 -10.49 11.55
N LEU A 134 14.21 -11.29 12.62
CA LEU A 134 13.59 -10.87 13.89
C LEU A 134 14.28 -9.63 14.46
N GLU A 135 15.62 -9.60 14.47
CA GLU A 135 16.37 -8.42 14.92
C GLU A 135 16.11 -7.19 14.05
N ALA A 136 16.06 -7.35 12.72
CA ALA A 136 15.77 -6.27 11.79
C ALA A 136 14.41 -5.60 12.08
N VAL A 137 13.44 -6.37 12.58
CA VAL A 137 12.11 -5.81 12.98
C VAL A 137 12.03 -5.46 14.47
N GLY A 138 13.17 -5.46 15.20
CA GLY A 138 13.25 -5.09 16.63
C GLY A 138 12.67 -6.13 17.58
N LEU A 139 12.72 -7.42 17.20
CA LEU A 139 12.36 -8.55 18.05
C LEU A 139 13.61 -9.32 18.49
N ASN A 140 13.51 -10.03 19.62
CA ASN A 140 14.61 -10.89 20.11
C ASN A 140 14.70 -12.16 19.25
N ARG A 141 15.93 -12.67 19.01
CA ARG A 141 16.22 -13.95 18.32
C ARG A 141 15.48 -15.14 18.93
N GLU A 142 15.39 -15.18 20.25
CA GLU A 142 14.70 -16.25 20.99
C GLU A 142 13.20 -16.32 20.69
N HIS A 143 12.62 -15.22 20.20
CA HIS A 143 11.23 -15.16 19.79
C HIS A 143 10.91 -16.13 18.63
N ALA A 144 11.90 -16.61 17.88
CA ALA A 144 11.72 -17.63 16.85
C ALA A 144 11.00 -18.89 17.35
N ASN A 145 11.16 -19.24 18.64
CA ASN A 145 10.60 -20.46 19.24
C ASN A 145 9.21 -20.26 19.87
N ARG A 146 8.69 -19.02 19.95
CA ARG A 146 7.38 -18.72 20.52
C ARG A 146 6.28 -18.85 19.47
N TYR A 147 5.10 -19.26 19.92
CA TYR A 147 3.91 -19.33 19.07
C TYR A 147 3.35 -17.94 18.78
N ALA A 148 2.71 -17.78 17.61
CA ALA A 148 2.16 -16.50 17.19
C ALA A 148 1.14 -15.91 18.18
N HIS A 149 0.37 -16.76 18.90
CA HIS A 149 -0.61 -16.31 19.88
C HIS A 149 0.00 -15.73 21.18
N GLU A 150 1.30 -15.95 21.44
CA GLU A 150 2.01 -15.42 22.60
C GLU A 150 2.50 -13.97 22.42
N PHE A 151 2.28 -13.38 21.25
CA PHE A 151 2.74 -12.03 20.90
C PHE A 151 1.62 -11.00 20.97
N SER A 152 1.97 -9.76 21.34
CA SER A 152 1.07 -8.61 21.22
C SER A 152 0.76 -8.28 19.75
N GLY A 153 -0.28 -7.48 19.49
CA GLY A 153 -0.65 -7.05 18.13
C GLY A 153 0.52 -6.41 17.36
N GLY A 154 1.23 -5.47 17.99
CA GLY A 154 2.40 -4.82 17.39
C GLY A 154 3.57 -5.79 17.14
N GLN A 155 3.79 -6.76 18.02
CA GLN A 155 4.81 -7.80 17.80
C GLN A 155 4.40 -8.75 16.66
N ARG A 156 3.12 -9.12 16.53
CA ARG A 156 2.62 -9.91 15.41
C ARG A 156 2.78 -9.17 14.08
N GLN A 157 2.51 -7.86 14.07
CA GLN A 157 2.76 -7.04 12.89
C GLN A 157 4.23 -7.06 12.48
N ARG A 158 5.16 -6.96 13.44
CA ARG A 158 6.59 -7.09 13.17
C ARG A 158 6.98 -8.47 12.63
N ILE A 159 6.34 -9.55 13.09
CA ILE A 159 6.53 -10.91 12.51
C ILE A 159 5.99 -10.95 11.08
N GLY A 160 4.84 -10.34 10.78
CA GLY A 160 4.31 -10.19 9.42
C GLY A 160 5.25 -9.43 8.49
N ILE A 161 5.88 -8.35 8.98
CA ILE A 161 6.91 -7.60 8.26
C ILE A 161 8.16 -8.48 8.03
N ALA A 162 8.65 -9.20 9.05
CA ALA A 162 9.79 -10.11 8.90
C ALA A 162 9.51 -11.23 7.88
N ARG A 163 8.28 -11.76 7.85
CA ARG A 163 7.83 -12.72 6.84
C ARG A 163 7.89 -12.12 5.42
N ALA A 164 7.39 -10.91 5.23
CA ALA A 164 7.46 -10.24 3.94
C ALA A 164 8.92 -10.03 3.48
N LEU A 165 9.83 -9.67 4.39
CA LEU A 165 11.25 -9.48 4.10
C LEU A 165 12.01 -10.79 3.81
N SER A 166 11.48 -11.94 4.21
CA SER A 166 12.19 -13.23 4.18
C SER A 166 12.67 -13.64 2.79
N LEU A 167 11.96 -13.25 1.75
CA LEU A 167 12.28 -13.56 0.36
C LEU A 167 13.18 -12.52 -0.33
N ASN A 168 13.66 -11.50 0.40
CA ASN A 168 14.40 -10.36 -0.12
C ASN A 168 13.65 -9.70 -1.30
N PRO A 169 12.42 -9.20 -1.07
CA PRO A 169 11.62 -8.57 -2.12
C PRO A 169 12.21 -7.23 -2.54
N SER A 170 11.88 -6.77 -3.74
CA SER A 170 12.13 -5.39 -4.17
C SER A 170 10.91 -4.48 -4.00
N PHE A 171 9.72 -5.08 -3.85
CA PHE A 171 8.47 -4.37 -3.73
C PHE A 171 7.58 -4.96 -2.63
N ILE A 172 7.05 -4.11 -1.77
CA ILE A 172 6.13 -4.51 -0.69
C ILE A 172 4.86 -3.65 -0.75
N ILE A 173 3.71 -4.31 -0.75
CA ILE A 173 2.42 -3.68 -0.53
C ILE A 173 2.11 -3.76 0.96
N ALA A 174 2.01 -2.61 1.62
CA ALA A 174 1.60 -2.52 3.01
C ALA A 174 0.10 -2.13 3.06
N ASP A 175 -0.78 -3.14 3.17
CA ASP A 175 -2.23 -2.96 3.19
C ASP A 175 -2.71 -2.65 4.60
N GLU A 176 -2.93 -1.37 4.89
CA GLU A 176 -3.34 -0.83 6.20
C GLU A 176 -2.52 -1.39 7.38
N PRO A 177 -1.17 -1.38 7.33
CA PRO A 177 -0.33 -2.15 8.25
C PRO A 177 -0.38 -1.66 9.70
N ILE A 178 -1.08 -0.58 9.97
CA ILE A 178 -1.15 0.08 11.29
C ILE A 178 -2.58 0.22 11.82
N SER A 179 -3.61 -0.08 11.02
CA SER A 179 -5.02 0.21 11.36
C SER A 179 -5.54 -0.51 12.61
N ALA A 180 -5.00 -1.69 12.92
CA ALA A 180 -5.37 -2.51 14.07
C ALA A 180 -4.49 -2.26 15.32
N LEU A 181 -3.65 -1.22 15.32
CA LEU A 181 -2.66 -0.96 16.36
C LEU A 181 -2.94 0.34 17.12
N ASP A 182 -2.52 0.40 18.39
CA ASP A 182 -2.55 1.62 19.18
C ASP A 182 -1.66 2.72 18.58
N VAL A 183 -2.03 3.99 18.73
CA VAL A 183 -1.36 5.16 18.13
C VAL A 183 0.15 5.18 18.38
N SER A 184 0.60 4.85 19.61
CA SER A 184 2.03 4.79 19.94
C SER A 184 2.79 3.70 19.18
N ILE A 185 2.14 2.59 18.90
CA ILE A 185 2.70 1.45 18.15
C ILE A 185 2.67 1.74 16.65
N GLN A 186 1.65 2.45 16.15
CA GLN A 186 1.58 2.88 14.75
C GLN A 186 2.82 3.65 14.33
N ALA A 187 3.23 4.67 15.11
CA ALA A 187 4.42 5.47 14.83
C ALA A 187 5.71 4.62 14.81
N GLN A 188 5.82 3.64 15.72
CA GLN A 188 6.97 2.72 15.74
C GLN A 188 7.03 1.84 14.49
N VAL A 189 5.88 1.32 14.02
CA VAL A 189 5.81 0.47 12.81
C VAL A 189 6.13 1.29 11.57
N VAL A 190 5.63 2.52 11.45
CA VAL A 190 5.94 3.41 10.32
C VAL A 190 7.43 3.75 10.27
N ASN A 191 8.04 4.10 11.43
CA ASN A 191 9.47 4.36 11.50
C ASN A 191 10.30 3.12 11.13
N LEU A 192 9.86 1.93 11.58
CA LEU A 192 10.49 0.66 11.20
C LEU A 192 10.44 0.46 9.69
N LEU A 193 9.29 0.66 9.03
CA LEU A 193 9.17 0.52 7.58
C LEU A 193 10.08 1.50 6.83
N LYS A 194 10.21 2.75 7.29
CA LYS A 194 11.16 3.73 6.72
C LYS A 194 12.63 3.31 6.89
N GLN A 195 12.98 2.74 8.04
CA GLN A 195 14.32 2.20 8.27
C GLN A 195 14.61 1.04 7.33
N LEU A 196 13.70 0.07 7.25
CA LEU A 196 13.82 -1.11 6.39
C LEU A 196 13.88 -0.73 4.90
N GLN A 197 13.14 0.31 4.48
CA GLN A 197 13.22 0.84 3.11
C GLN A 197 14.65 1.23 2.75
N LYS A 198 15.31 1.99 3.61
CA LYS A 198 16.69 2.44 3.39
C LYS A 198 17.70 1.30 3.47
N GLU A 199 17.53 0.40 4.44
CA GLU A 199 18.46 -0.73 4.70
C GLU A 199 18.41 -1.77 3.57
N PHE A 200 17.21 -2.10 3.08
CA PHE A 200 17.00 -3.15 2.08
C PHE A 200 16.67 -2.61 0.68
N ASN A 201 16.74 -1.29 0.48
CA ASN A 201 16.40 -0.61 -0.78
C ASN A 201 15.00 -1.01 -1.31
N LEU A 202 13.99 -0.98 -0.42
CA LEU A 202 12.64 -1.42 -0.73
C LEU A 202 11.84 -0.31 -1.43
N THR A 203 10.91 -0.74 -2.26
CA THR A 203 9.86 0.12 -2.83
C THR A 203 8.53 -0.25 -2.18
N TYR A 204 7.72 0.74 -1.80
CA TYR A 204 6.44 0.51 -1.13
C TYR A 204 5.24 1.04 -1.93
N LEU A 205 4.15 0.27 -1.91
CA LEU A 205 2.79 0.80 -2.03
C LEU A 205 2.18 0.78 -0.62
N PHE A 206 2.06 1.96 0.01
CA PHE A 206 1.53 2.10 1.35
C PHE A 206 0.06 2.48 1.32
N ILE A 207 -0.82 1.55 1.65
CA ILE A 207 -2.26 1.72 1.66
C ILE A 207 -2.71 2.10 3.08
N ALA A 208 -3.42 3.21 3.22
CA ALA A 208 -4.03 3.61 4.49
C ALA A 208 -5.24 4.53 4.26
N HIS A 209 -6.00 4.76 5.32
CA HIS A 209 -7.10 5.74 5.31
C HIS A 209 -6.70 7.06 5.99
N ASP A 210 -5.62 7.09 6.76
CA ASP A 210 -5.11 8.29 7.46
C ASP A 210 -4.04 8.99 6.62
N LEU A 211 -4.38 10.15 6.08
CA LEU A 211 -3.51 10.99 5.27
C LEU A 211 -2.30 11.53 6.04
N SER A 212 -2.40 11.76 7.36
CA SER A 212 -1.29 12.28 8.17
C SER A 212 -0.14 11.28 8.24
N MET A 213 -0.46 10.02 8.50
CA MET A 213 0.53 8.94 8.55
C MET A 213 1.11 8.67 7.16
N VAL A 214 0.27 8.71 6.11
CA VAL A 214 0.71 8.51 4.73
C VAL A 214 1.65 9.63 4.29
N LYS A 215 1.35 10.90 4.62
CA LYS A 215 2.26 12.02 4.36
C LYS A 215 3.65 11.79 4.94
N TYR A 216 3.70 11.26 6.18
CA TYR A 216 4.98 11.05 6.87
C TYR A 216 5.87 9.98 6.22
N ILE A 217 5.29 8.93 5.62
CA ILE A 217 6.05 7.82 5.04
C ILE A 217 6.25 7.94 3.53
N SER A 218 5.37 8.65 2.81
CA SER A 218 5.30 8.61 1.35
C SER A 218 6.05 9.75 0.68
N ASP A 219 6.62 9.48 -0.49
CA ASP A 219 7.19 10.47 -1.40
C ASP A 219 6.10 11.10 -2.27
N ARG A 220 5.17 10.28 -2.76
CA ARG A 220 3.98 10.69 -3.51
C ARG A 220 2.73 10.06 -2.91
N ILE A 221 1.59 10.70 -3.14
CA ILE A 221 0.28 10.22 -2.68
C ILE A 221 -0.67 10.17 -3.87
N ALA A 222 -1.39 9.04 -4.00
CA ALA A 222 -2.53 8.87 -4.87
C ALA A 222 -3.80 8.80 -4.02
N VAL A 223 -4.77 9.65 -4.30
CA VAL A 223 -6.07 9.70 -3.61
C VAL A 223 -7.08 8.91 -4.43
N MET A 224 -7.70 7.91 -3.80
CA MET A 224 -8.66 7.03 -4.46
C MET A 224 -10.08 7.25 -3.94
N TYR A 225 -11.02 7.38 -4.85
CA TYR A 225 -12.44 7.55 -4.58
C TYR A 225 -13.29 6.70 -5.54
N ARG A 226 -14.17 5.87 -5.01
CA ARG A 226 -15.10 5.00 -5.78
C ARG A 226 -14.43 4.28 -6.95
N GLY A 227 -13.30 3.63 -6.71
CA GLY A 227 -12.59 2.86 -7.72
C GLY A 227 -11.69 3.66 -8.65
N LYS A 228 -11.63 4.98 -8.56
CA LYS A 228 -10.82 5.87 -9.41
C LYS A 228 -9.77 6.60 -8.60
N ILE A 229 -8.61 6.87 -9.20
CA ILE A 229 -7.66 7.85 -8.66
C ILE A 229 -8.18 9.22 -9.07
N VAL A 230 -8.40 10.10 -8.08
CA VAL A 230 -8.93 11.45 -8.32
C VAL A 230 -7.85 12.52 -8.26
N GLU A 231 -6.76 12.25 -7.52
CA GLU A 231 -5.63 13.17 -7.42
C GLU A 231 -4.35 12.39 -7.13
N ILE A 232 -3.23 12.77 -7.75
CA ILE A 232 -1.92 12.17 -7.50
C ILE A 232 -0.82 13.22 -7.64
N GLY A 233 0.10 13.28 -6.66
CA GLY A 233 1.18 14.26 -6.65
C GLY A 233 2.22 13.96 -5.58
N LEU A 234 3.16 14.88 -5.38
CA LEU A 234 4.09 14.83 -4.24
C LEU A 234 3.29 14.87 -2.93
N ALA A 235 3.78 14.17 -1.90
CA ALA A 235 3.08 14.09 -0.62
C ALA A 235 2.82 15.46 0.01
N ASP A 236 3.78 16.38 -0.13
CA ASP A 236 3.65 17.75 0.36
C ASP A 236 2.60 18.55 -0.41
N ASP A 237 2.53 18.40 -1.74
CA ASP A 237 1.56 19.11 -2.58
C ASP A 237 0.13 18.63 -2.29
N ILE A 238 -0.08 17.31 -2.23
CA ILE A 238 -1.39 16.75 -1.88
C ILE A 238 -1.87 17.20 -0.50
N TYR A 239 -0.95 17.35 0.46
CA TYR A 239 -1.30 17.71 1.83
C TYR A 239 -1.55 19.23 2.00
N HIS A 240 -0.72 20.08 1.39
CA HIS A 240 -0.77 21.53 1.58
C HIS A 240 -1.52 22.29 0.50
N SER A 241 -1.63 21.73 -0.70
CA SER A 241 -2.22 22.37 -1.87
C SER A 241 -3.13 21.41 -2.65
N PRO A 242 -4.08 20.72 -1.96
CA PRO A 242 -5.01 19.81 -2.64
C PRO A 242 -5.92 20.59 -3.59
N VAL A 243 -6.18 20.00 -4.75
CA VAL A 243 -7.04 20.63 -5.77
C VAL A 243 -8.41 19.95 -5.83
N HIS A 244 -8.44 18.61 -5.85
CA HIS A 244 -9.71 17.89 -5.97
C HIS A 244 -10.56 18.07 -4.69
N PRO A 245 -11.87 18.39 -4.80
CA PRO A 245 -12.74 18.67 -3.64
C PRO A 245 -12.82 17.50 -2.64
N TYR A 246 -12.75 16.26 -3.13
CA TYR A 246 -12.70 15.10 -2.27
C TYR A 246 -11.41 15.04 -1.42
N THR A 247 -10.26 15.40 -1.99
CA THR A 247 -8.99 15.49 -1.24
C THR A 247 -9.06 16.57 -0.16
N LYS A 248 -9.63 17.75 -0.49
CA LYS A 248 -9.89 18.82 0.49
C LYS A 248 -10.81 18.32 1.62
N SER A 249 -11.86 17.56 1.28
CA SER A 249 -12.77 16.96 2.26
C SER A 249 -12.05 15.97 3.19
N LEU A 250 -11.25 15.05 2.64
CA LEU A 250 -10.46 14.09 3.44
C LEU A 250 -9.50 14.80 4.41
N LEU A 251 -8.78 15.81 3.93
CA LEU A 251 -7.85 16.58 4.75
C LEU A 251 -8.58 17.36 5.85
N SER A 252 -9.75 17.93 5.55
CA SER A 252 -10.56 18.64 6.53
C SER A 252 -11.09 17.73 7.67
N ALA A 253 -11.07 16.41 7.47
CA ALA A 253 -11.48 15.44 8.49
C ALA A 253 -10.36 15.06 9.47
N ILE A 254 -9.09 15.43 9.19
CA ILE A 254 -7.94 15.11 10.04
C ILE A 254 -8.03 15.94 11.35
N PRO A 255 -7.98 15.31 12.54
CA PRO A 255 -7.95 16.03 13.81
C PRO A 255 -6.72 16.91 13.94
N LEU A 256 -6.90 18.13 14.42
CA LEU A 256 -5.79 19.04 14.70
C LEU A 256 -5.21 18.76 16.10
N PRO A 257 -3.88 18.79 16.27
CA PRO A 257 -3.25 18.49 17.57
C PRO A 257 -3.60 19.51 18.67
N ASP A 258 -3.88 20.75 18.28
CA ASP A 258 -4.24 21.82 19.23
C ASP A 258 -5.76 21.84 19.45
N PRO A 259 -6.23 21.68 20.73
CA PRO A 259 -7.66 21.65 21.05
C PRO A 259 -8.42 22.95 20.68
N LEU A 260 -7.75 24.10 20.71
CA LEU A 260 -8.38 25.37 20.32
C LEU A 260 -8.63 25.42 18.83
N SER A 261 -7.65 25.06 18.04
CA SER A 261 -7.77 24.96 16.58
C SER A 261 -8.76 23.88 16.16
N GLU A 262 -8.79 22.73 16.87
CA GLU A 262 -9.77 21.66 16.62
C GLU A 262 -11.21 22.13 16.85
N SER A 263 -11.45 22.96 17.89
CA SER A 263 -12.80 23.48 18.17
C SER A 263 -13.33 24.40 17.08
N GLN A 264 -12.45 25.03 16.30
CA GLN A 264 -12.80 25.95 15.20
C GLN A 264 -12.78 25.27 13.83
N ARG A 265 -12.37 23.99 13.76
CA ARG A 265 -12.25 23.25 12.53
C ARG A 265 -13.63 23.04 11.86
N THR A 266 -13.73 23.41 10.61
CA THR A 266 -14.91 23.17 9.78
C THR A 266 -14.63 21.99 8.87
N ARG A 267 -15.43 20.93 8.98
CA ARG A 267 -15.37 19.78 8.05
C ARG A 267 -16.02 20.15 6.75
N ILE A 268 -15.31 19.92 5.65
CA ILE A 268 -15.82 20.10 4.30
C ILE A 268 -16.48 18.81 3.87
N SER A 269 -17.78 18.84 3.57
CA SER A 269 -18.48 17.68 3.02
C SER A 269 -18.29 17.64 1.51
N TYR A 270 -17.83 16.51 0.99
CA TYR A 270 -17.76 16.28 -0.45
C TYR A 270 -19.09 15.74 -0.97
N VAL A 271 -19.65 16.40 -1.97
CA VAL A 271 -20.81 15.91 -2.72
C VAL A 271 -20.29 15.36 -4.05
N HIS A 272 -20.58 14.09 -4.30
CA HIS A 272 -20.18 13.46 -5.55
C HIS A 272 -20.88 14.09 -6.74
N GLU A 273 -20.08 14.50 -7.71
CA GLU A 273 -20.57 14.98 -9.01
C GLU A 273 -20.17 13.92 -10.05
N ASP A 274 -21.14 13.41 -10.80
CA ASP A 274 -20.85 12.53 -11.93
C ASP A 274 -20.13 13.32 -13.02
N LEU A 275 -18.94 12.88 -13.37
CA LEU A 275 -18.15 13.47 -14.44
C LEU A 275 -18.55 12.83 -15.77
N ASP A 276 -18.62 13.64 -16.83
CA ASP A 276 -18.87 13.15 -18.19
C ASP A 276 -17.65 12.42 -18.78
N GLU A 277 -17.82 11.86 -19.98
CA GLU A 277 -16.80 11.07 -20.68
C GLU A 277 -15.54 11.87 -21.06
N SER A 278 -15.57 13.21 -20.94
CA SER A 278 -14.40 14.07 -21.20
C SER A 278 -13.43 14.14 -20.02
N ALA A 279 -13.80 13.55 -18.87
CA ALA A 279 -12.95 13.54 -17.69
C ALA A 279 -11.64 12.77 -17.94
N SER A 280 -10.55 13.44 -17.60
CA SER A 280 -9.18 12.90 -17.74
C SER A 280 -8.27 13.48 -16.67
N PHE A 281 -7.01 13.05 -16.63
CA PHE A 281 -6.02 13.66 -15.76
C PHE A 281 -5.46 14.94 -16.37
N TYR A 282 -5.47 16.01 -15.58
CA TYR A 282 -4.85 17.29 -15.91
C TYR A 282 -3.70 17.57 -14.95
N GLU A 283 -2.56 17.95 -15.50
CA GLU A 283 -1.43 18.42 -14.70
C GLU A 283 -1.70 19.84 -14.22
N VAL A 284 -1.77 20.03 -12.91
CA VAL A 284 -2.11 21.32 -12.25
C VAL A 284 -0.86 22.01 -11.68
N ALA A 285 0.19 21.23 -11.40
CA ALA A 285 1.55 21.67 -11.03
C ALA A 285 2.54 20.57 -11.42
N ASP A 286 3.86 20.80 -11.24
CA ASP A 286 4.87 19.79 -11.58
C ASP A 286 4.57 18.44 -10.90
N LYS A 287 4.30 17.41 -11.71
CA LYS A 287 3.96 16.04 -11.26
C LYS A 287 2.71 15.95 -10.36
N HIS A 288 1.86 16.96 -10.38
CA HIS A 288 0.61 17.00 -9.64
C HIS A 288 -0.57 16.93 -10.63
N PHE A 289 -1.31 15.83 -10.59
CA PHE A 289 -2.38 15.52 -11.54
C PHE A 289 -3.71 15.37 -10.82
N VAL A 290 -4.75 15.90 -11.45
CA VAL A 290 -6.13 15.87 -10.93
C VAL A 290 -7.06 15.31 -11.99
N TYR A 291 -7.91 14.37 -11.62
CA TYR A 291 -8.90 13.78 -12.50
C TYR A 291 -10.18 14.61 -12.50
N GLY A 292 -10.62 15.04 -13.68
CA GLY A 292 -11.84 15.83 -13.85
C GLY A 292 -12.04 16.27 -15.30
N THR A 293 -13.06 17.08 -15.54
CA THR A 293 -13.18 17.81 -16.82
C THR A 293 -12.33 19.08 -16.77
N ALA A 294 -11.94 19.63 -17.93
CA ALA A 294 -11.17 20.87 -18.00
C ALA A 294 -11.85 22.03 -17.22
N ALA A 295 -13.18 22.11 -17.28
CA ALA A 295 -13.96 23.12 -16.58
C ALA A 295 -13.95 22.91 -15.06
N SER A 296 -14.12 21.65 -14.62
CA SER A 296 -14.12 21.30 -13.19
C SER A 296 -12.76 21.56 -12.56
N VAL A 297 -11.67 21.11 -13.18
CA VAL A 297 -10.32 21.30 -12.66
C VAL A 297 -9.97 22.77 -12.53
N LYS A 298 -10.28 23.60 -13.54
CA LYS A 298 -10.08 25.04 -13.49
C LYS A 298 -10.89 25.72 -12.36
N LYS A 299 -12.14 25.27 -12.14
CA LYS A 299 -12.97 25.72 -11.02
C LYS A 299 -12.34 25.37 -9.67
N TRP A 300 -11.83 24.13 -9.51
CA TRP A 300 -11.27 23.63 -8.25
C TRP A 300 -9.92 24.27 -7.90
N GLN A 301 -9.12 24.67 -8.90
CA GLN A 301 -7.87 25.40 -8.69
C GLN A 301 -8.10 26.82 -8.16
N ASN A 302 -9.25 27.42 -8.47
CA ASN A 302 -9.59 28.81 -8.07
C ASN A 302 -10.44 28.85 -6.78
N ALA A 303 -10.81 27.70 -6.21
CA ALA A 303 -11.62 27.58 -5.00
C ALA A 303 -10.75 27.21 -3.78
#